data_d8fa9a30dcedc53cc37e99fd657fe56b
#
_entry.id   d8fa9a30dcedc53cc37e99fd657fe56b
#
_cell.length_a   1.000
_cell.length_b   1.000
_cell.length_c   1.000
_cell.angle_alpha   90.00
_cell.angle_beta   90.00
_cell.angle_gamma   90.00
#
_symmetry.space_group_name_H-M   'P 1'
#
loop_
_entity.id
_entity.type
_entity.pdbx_description
1 polymer ?
#
loop_
_entity_poly.entity_id
_entity_poly.type
_entity_poly.pdbx_seq_one_letter_code
_entity_poly.pdbx_strand_id
1 'polypeptide(L)'
;MPSMKDKTEETKNRIIEVAKRHFSEKGFDATRIHLIAKDVGVNKALIYYYFKNKEAILDHLIQTLLNDLSKIIMAFTKDNIIAMIKEGRLNIRDGHWRFMSEEDAGNFYEAGLRHCENMVDFVLAHRSVIRILVFESLKNGKYKNAIFRFLNLLHDKGKEPDSTNILNTDTDFKYNVDNFVFKFFFGFIPLFNFAAYYDEYAKSSGIGERELRASFMRCYEKM
;
A
#
# COMPACT_ATOMS: atom_id res chain seq x y z
N MET A 1 -9.71 14.46 31.18
CA MET A 1 -8.61 13.51 31.39
C MET A 1 -8.80 12.36 30.41
N PRO A 2 -7.76 11.88 29.71
CA PRO A 2 -7.91 10.75 28.80
C PRO A 2 -8.38 9.52 29.56
N SER A 3 -9.29 8.76 28.96
CA SER A 3 -9.84 7.54 29.54
C SER A 3 -8.73 6.46 29.67
N MET A 4 -8.97 5.44 30.49
CA MET A 4 -8.03 4.31 30.63
C MET A 4 -7.85 3.59 29.28
N LYS A 5 -8.86 3.61 28.42
CA LYS A 5 -8.86 3.06 27.06
C LYS A 5 -7.96 3.88 26.12
N ASP A 6 -7.96 5.20 26.25
CA ASP A 6 -7.14 6.11 25.45
C ASP A 6 -5.64 5.93 25.76
N LYS A 7 -5.28 5.77 27.03
CA LYS A 7 -3.90 5.49 27.46
C LYS A 7 -3.39 4.15 26.98
N THR A 8 -4.26 3.15 26.89
CA THR A 8 -3.93 1.82 26.39
C THR A 8 -3.60 1.86 24.91
N GLU A 9 -4.41 2.55 24.11
CA GLU A 9 -4.20 2.69 22.66
C GLU A 9 -2.96 3.56 22.37
N GLU A 10 -2.76 4.64 23.12
CA GLU A 10 -1.56 5.49 23.00
C GLU A 10 -0.27 4.67 23.23
N THR A 11 -0.24 3.83 24.26
CA THR A 11 0.92 2.98 24.54
C THR A 11 1.17 1.96 23.45
N LYS A 12 0.13 1.34 22.92
CA LYS A 12 0.22 0.39 21.80
C LYS A 12 0.79 1.08 20.56
N ASN A 13 0.30 2.26 20.23
CA ASN A 13 0.78 3.04 19.09
C ASN A 13 2.25 3.45 19.24
N ARG A 14 2.70 3.84 20.44
CA ARG A 14 4.12 4.09 20.73
C ARG A 14 4.99 2.85 20.52
N ILE A 15 4.52 1.67 20.93
CA ILE A 15 5.23 0.41 20.69
C ILE A 15 5.38 0.16 19.18
N ILE A 16 4.31 0.36 18.41
CA ILE A 16 4.29 0.16 16.95
C ILE A 16 5.28 1.11 16.28
N GLU A 17 5.27 2.41 16.62
CA GLU A 17 6.15 3.41 16.02
C GLU A 17 7.63 3.15 16.33
N VAL A 18 7.96 2.81 17.58
CA VAL A 18 9.34 2.48 17.95
C VAL A 18 9.78 1.17 17.28
N ALA A 19 8.93 0.16 17.20
CA ALA A 19 9.23 -1.08 16.50
C ALA A 19 9.46 -0.87 15.00
N LYS A 20 8.60 -0.07 14.35
CA LYS A 20 8.74 0.33 12.95
C LYS A 20 10.11 0.96 12.68
N ARG A 21 10.53 1.92 13.52
CA ARG A 21 11.84 2.55 13.42
C ARG A 21 12.97 1.52 13.54
N HIS A 22 12.96 0.66 14.57
CA HIS A 22 13.99 -0.37 14.75
C HIS A 22 14.05 -1.35 13.58
N PHE A 23 12.89 -1.80 13.07
CA PHE A 23 12.83 -2.74 11.95
C PHE A 23 13.35 -2.11 10.65
N SER A 24 13.05 -0.84 10.39
CA SER A 24 13.51 -0.15 9.18
C SER A 24 14.99 0.21 9.20
N GLU A 25 15.55 0.58 10.39
CA GLU A 25 16.93 1.01 10.51
C GLU A 25 17.92 -0.15 10.71
N LYS A 26 17.57 -1.12 11.56
CA LYS A 26 18.46 -2.21 11.98
C LYS A 26 18.11 -3.56 11.33
N GLY A 27 16.96 -3.63 10.66
CA GLY A 27 16.38 -4.87 10.14
C GLY A 27 15.57 -5.63 11.21
N PHE A 28 14.63 -6.42 10.71
CA PHE A 28 13.72 -7.20 11.56
C PHE A 28 14.48 -8.22 12.43
N ASP A 29 15.43 -8.98 11.85
CA ASP A 29 16.13 -10.06 12.55
C ASP A 29 17.01 -9.53 13.68
N ALA A 30 17.71 -8.44 13.47
CA ALA A 30 18.61 -7.82 14.46
C ALA A 30 17.86 -7.10 15.59
N THR A 31 16.57 -6.77 15.39
CA THR A 31 15.79 -6.08 16.41
C THR A 31 15.31 -7.03 17.49
N ARG A 32 15.51 -6.65 18.75
CA ARG A 32 15.10 -7.42 19.93
C ARG A 32 14.05 -6.66 20.73
N ILE A 33 13.04 -7.36 21.27
CA ILE A 33 11.94 -6.78 22.07
C ILE A 33 12.43 -5.92 23.23
N HIS A 34 13.54 -6.27 23.89
CA HIS A 34 14.03 -5.47 25.00
C HIS A 34 14.54 -4.08 24.58
N LEU A 35 15.02 -3.92 23.34
CA LEU A 35 15.43 -2.63 22.80
C LEU A 35 14.21 -1.76 22.49
N ILE A 36 13.16 -2.36 21.93
CA ILE A 36 11.87 -1.68 21.73
C ILE A 36 11.32 -1.22 23.08
N ALA A 37 11.27 -2.11 24.09
CA ALA A 37 10.77 -1.79 25.43
C ALA A 37 11.54 -0.63 26.07
N LYS A 38 12.87 -0.64 25.97
CA LYS A 38 13.74 0.43 26.47
C LYS A 38 13.41 1.78 25.82
N ASP A 39 13.29 1.81 24.49
CA ASP A 39 13.07 3.06 23.75
C ASP A 39 11.63 3.59 23.91
N VAL A 40 10.64 2.70 24.13
CA VAL A 40 9.28 3.10 24.51
C VAL A 40 9.20 3.60 25.96
N GLY A 41 10.15 3.19 26.83
CA GLY A 41 10.12 3.48 28.27
C GLY A 41 9.14 2.58 29.04
N VAL A 42 9.00 1.32 28.63
CA VAL A 42 8.12 0.34 29.27
C VAL A 42 8.88 -0.97 29.59
N ASN A 43 8.31 -1.82 30.43
CA ASN A 43 8.84 -3.15 30.64
C ASN A 43 8.44 -4.11 29.50
N LYS A 44 9.20 -5.21 29.33
CA LYS A 44 8.91 -6.23 28.29
C LYS A 44 7.53 -6.87 28.46
N ALA A 45 7.05 -7.04 29.68
CA ALA A 45 5.76 -7.66 29.95
C ALA A 45 4.62 -6.85 29.32
N LEU A 46 4.73 -5.52 29.32
CA LEU A 46 3.74 -4.65 28.70
C LEU A 46 3.74 -4.79 27.17
N ILE A 47 4.91 -5.01 26.52
CA ILE A 47 4.92 -5.31 25.09
C ILE A 47 4.24 -6.64 24.82
N TYR A 48 4.52 -7.68 25.61
CA TYR A 48 3.89 -8.99 25.45
C TYR A 48 2.38 -9.01 25.77
N TYR A 49 1.91 -8.04 26.53
CA TYR A 49 0.47 -7.83 26.73
C TYR A 49 -0.24 -7.40 25.42
N TYR A 50 0.41 -6.55 24.61
CA TYR A 50 -0.17 -6.08 23.34
C TYR A 50 0.14 -7.00 22.17
N PHE A 51 1.33 -7.60 22.12
CA PHE A 51 1.83 -8.38 20.98
C PHE A 51 2.50 -9.66 21.48
N LYS A 52 1.98 -10.79 21.04
CA LYS A 52 2.47 -12.12 21.45
C LYS A 52 3.99 -12.29 21.25
N ASN A 53 4.55 -11.70 20.20
CA ASN A 53 5.97 -11.78 19.83
C ASN A 53 6.31 -10.63 18.87
N LYS A 54 7.59 -10.55 18.47
CA LYS A 54 8.10 -9.56 17.53
C LYS A 54 7.41 -9.65 16.14
N GLU A 55 7.11 -10.86 15.73
CA GLU A 55 6.43 -11.17 14.48
C GLU A 55 5.01 -10.59 14.45
N ALA A 56 4.29 -10.62 15.57
CA ALA A 56 2.95 -10.05 15.67
C ALA A 56 2.96 -8.52 15.47
N ILE A 57 4.04 -7.83 15.86
CA ILE A 57 4.18 -6.40 15.59
C ILE A 57 4.38 -6.16 14.08
N LEU A 58 5.24 -6.95 13.43
CA LEU A 58 5.47 -6.82 11.99
C LEU A 58 4.24 -7.21 11.18
N ASP A 59 3.55 -8.29 11.55
CA ASP A 59 2.29 -8.69 10.92
C ASP A 59 1.24 -7.56 11.02
N HIS A 60 1.16 -6.88 12.17
CA HIS A 60 0.26 -5.73 12.35
C HIS A 60 0.64 -4.56 11.41
N LEU A 61 1.93 -4.21 11.33
CA LEU A 61 2.41 -3.14 10.43
C LEU A 61 2.08 -3.44 8.96
N ILE A 62 2.36 -4.67 8.51
CA ILE A 62 2.08 -5.09 7.12
C ILE A 62 0.57 -5.10 6.87
N GLN A 63 -0.22 -5.64 7.78
CA GLN A 63 -1.68 -5.71 7.61
C GLN A 63 -2.31 -4.31 7.55
N THR A 64 -1.86 -3.39 8.40
CA THR A 64 -2.33 -2.00 8.38
C THR A 64 -1.99 -1.33 7.04
N LEU A 65 -0.74 -1.45 6.57
CA LEU A 65 -0.32 -0.95 5.26
C LEU A 65 -1.22 -1.48 4.14
N LEU A 66 -1.45 -2.80 4.10
CA LEU A 66 -2.25 -3.44 3.07
C LEU A 66 -3.72 -3.00 3.13
N ASN A 67 -4.30 -2.91 4.33
CA ASN A 67 -5.68 -2.46 4.50
C ASN A 67 -5.88 -1.02 4.03
N ASP A 68 -4.95 -0.11 4.37
CA ASP A 68 -5.07 1.29 3.99
C ASP A 68 -4.83 1.48 2.49
N LEU A 69 -3.90 0.74 1.90
CA LEU A 69 -3.70 0.70 0.45
C LEU A 69 -4.94 0.19 -0.29
N SER A 70 -5.56 -0.88 0.24
CA SER A 70 -6.82 -1.41 -0.30
C SER A 70 -7.92 -0.36 -0.34
N LYS A 71 -8.09 0.43 0.73
CA LYS A 71 -9.09 1.51 0.78
C LYS A 71 -8.90 2.53 -0.34
N ILE A 72 -7.65 2.95 -0.60
CA ILE A 72 -7.34 3.92 -1.66
C ILE A 72 -7.70 3.35 -3.03
N ILE A 73 -7.32 2.09 -3.31
CA ILE A 73 -7.60 1.43 -4.59
C ILE A 73 -9.11 1.22 -4.77
N MET A 74 -9.80 0.75 -3.73
CA MET A 74 -11.23 0.50 -3.79
C MET A 74 -12.04 1.78 -3.94
N ALA A 75 -11.64 2.87 -3.28
CA ALA A 75 -12.28 4.17 -3.45
C ALA A 75 -12.19 4.63 -4.92
N PHE A 76 -11.00 4.61 -5.52
CA PHE A 76 -10.83 4.97 -6.92
C PHE A 76 -11.67 4.08 -7.86
N THR A 77 -11.65 2.77 -7.65
CA THR A 77 -12.41 1.80 -8.45
C THR A 77 -13.91 2.07 -8.36
N LYS A 78 -14.43 2.29 -7.14
CA LYS A 78 -15.84 2.56 -6.91
C LYS A 78 -16.30 3.88 -7.53
N ASP A 79 -15.56 4.95 -7.26
CA ASP A 79 -15.98 6.31 -7.56
C ASP A 79 -15.75 6.70 -9.03
N ASN A 80 -14.81 6.04 -9.72
CA ASN A 80 -14.47 6.38 -11.11
C ASN A 80 -14.79 5.25 -12.10
N ILE A 81 -14.54 3.99 -11.77
CA ILE A 81 -14.79 2.90 -12.73
C ILE A 81 -16.25 2.42 -12.64
N ILE A 82 -16.65 1.95 -11.45
CA ILE A 82 -17.98 1.37 -11.24
C ILE A 82 -19.07 2.42 -11.44
N ALA A 83 -18.86 3.64 -10.94
CA ALA A 83 -19.81 4.74 -11.13
C ALA A 83 -20.02 5.06 -12.61
N MET A 84 -18.95 5.20 -13.40
CA MET A 84 -19.05 5.49 -14.83
C MET A 84 -19.72 4.35 -15.63
N ILE A 85 -19.47 3.08 -15.25
CA ILE A 85 -20.16 1.94 -15.87
C ILE A 85 -21.67 1.99 -15.56
N LYS A 86 -22.04 2.22 -14.29
CA LYS A 86 -23.46 2.32 -13.87
C LYS A 86 -24.20 3.47 -14.56
N GLU A 87 -23.52 4.57 -14.81
CA GLU A 87 -24.04 5.75 -15.49
C GLU A 87 -24.02 5.62 -17.03
N GLY A 88 -23.50 4.53 -17.57
CA GLY A 88 -23.38 4.29 -19.01
C GLY A 88 -22.34 5.17 -19.71
N ARG A 89 -21.41 5.78 -18.95
CA ARG A 89 -20.34 6.64 -19.48
C ARG A 89 -19.06 5.87 -19.85
N LEU A 90 -18.90 4.67 -19.30
CA LEU A 90 -17.79 3.76 -19.58
C LEU A 90 -18.37 2.37 -19.91
N ASN A 91 -17.89 1.77 -20.99
CA ASN A 91 -18.13 0.38 -21.34
C ASN A 91 -16.79 -0.36 -21.48
N ILE A 92 -16.72 -1.58 -20.98
CA ILE A 92 -15.53 -2.42 -21.09
C ILE A 92 -15.93 -3.66 -21.89
N ARG A 93 -15.37 -3.80 -23.10
CA ARG A 93 -15.59 -4.98 -23.96
C ARG A 93 -14.25 -5.48 -24.49
N ASP A 94 -14.06 -6.80 -24.49
CA ASP A 94 -12.85 -7.47 -25.00
C ASP A 94 -11.54 -6.91 -24.35
N GLY A 95 -11.62 -6.50 -23.09
CA GLY A 95 -10.50 -5.86 -22.39
C GLY A 95 -10.22 -4.42 -22.78
N HIS A 96 -11.03 -3.83 -23.68
CA HIS A 96 -10.90 -2.44 -24.12
C HIS A 96 -11.88 -1.52 -23.40
N TRP A 97 -11.38 -0.37 -22.98
CA TRP A 97 -12.16 0.67 -22.34
C TRP A 97 -12.70 1.62 -23.39
N ARG A 98 -14.02 1.80 -23.41
CA ARG A 98 -14.73 2.70 -24.33
C ARG A 98 -15.49 3.74 -23.54
N PHE A 99 -15.00 4.97 -23.59
CA PHE A 99 -15.70 6.13 -23.03
C PHE A 99 -16.77 6.61 -24.02
N MET A 100 -17.90 7.10 -23.50
CA MET A 100 -19.00 7.56 -24.32
C MET A 100 -18.75 8.94 -24.92
N SER A 101 -17.85 9.74 -24.32
CA SER A 101 -17.44 11.05 -24.82
C SER A 101 -15.96 11.32 -24.53
N GLU A 102 -15.39 12.31 -25.24
CA GLU A 102 -14.04 12.82 -24.94
C GLU A 102 -13.97 13.46 -23.55
N GLU A 103 -15.07 14.08 -23.11
CA GLU A 103 -15.19 14.64 -21.76
C GLU A 103 -15.09 13.55 -20.68
N ASP A 104 -15.77 12.41 -20.87
CA ASP A 104 -15.69 11.27 -19.95
C ASP A 104 -14.27 10.71 -19.89
N ALA A 105 -13.60 10.58 -21.03
CA ALA A 105 -12.21 10.14 -21.11
C ALA A 105 -11.28 11.14 -20.39
N GLY A 106 -11.46 12.44 -20.61
CA GLY A 106 -10.72 13.49 -19.95
C GLY A 106 -10.90 13.48 -18.42
N ASN A 107 -12.15 13.38 -17.96
CA ASN A 107 -12.46 13.32 -16.53
C ASN A 107 -11.86 12.09 -15.86
N PHE A 108 -11.89 10.94 -16.54
CA PHE A 108 -11.26 9.72 -16.04
C PHE A 108 -9.74 9.85 -15.98
N TYR A 109 -9.09 10.43 -16.98
CA TYR A 109 -7.66 10.68 -17.01
C TYR A 109 -7.23 11.58 -15.84
N GLU A 110 -7.94 12.69 -15.61
CA GLU A 110 -7.72 13.61 -14.50
C GLU A 110 -7.86 12.91 -13.13
N ALA A 111 -8.89 12.05 -13.00
CA ALA A 111 -9.08 11.26 -11.78
C ALA A 111 -7.94 10.24 -11.60
N GLY A 112 -7.44 9.66 -12.68
CA GLY A 112 -6.28 8.77 -12.70
C GLY A 112 -5.00 9.46 -12.24
N LEU A 113 -4.73 10.67 -12.73
CA LEU A 113 -3.58 11.47 -12.28
C LEU A 113 -3.64 11.75 -10.77
N ARG A 114 -4.79 12.20 -10.25
CA ARG A 114 -4.99 12.40 -8.82
C ARG A 114 -4.81 11.11 -8.01
N HIS A 115 -5.26 9.98 -8.56
CA HIS A 115 -5.04 8.69 -7.92
C HIS A 115 -3.56 8.32 -7.86
N CYS A 116 -2.80 8.55 -8.94
CA CYS A 116 -1.35 8.34 -8.96
C CYS A 116 -0.64 9.22 -7.91
N GLU A 117 -1.01 10.50 -7.79
CA GLU A 117 -0.48 11.39 -6.75
C GLU A 117 -0.76 10.86 -5.35
N ASN A 118 -2.01 10.45 -5.07
CA ASN A 118 -2.40 9.87 -3.79
C ASN A 118 -1.62 8.58 -3.48
N MET A 119 -1.37 7.75 -4.49
CA MET A 119 -0.59 6.53 -4.34
C MET A 119 0.89 6.82 -4.02
N VAL A 120 1.50 7.79 -4.69
CA VAL A 120 2.89 8.21 -4.42
C VAL A 120 2.99 8.80 -3.01
N ASP A 121 2.07 9.67 -2.60
CA ASP A 121 2.06 10.25 -1.26
C ASP A 121 1.86 9.17 -0.19
N PHE A 122 0.96 8.22 -0.43
CA PHE A 122 0.74 7.10 0.46
C PHE A 122 2.01 6.24 0.63
N VAL A 123 2.66 5.83 -0.45
CA VAL A 123 3.85 4.97 -0.35
C VAL A 123 5.02 5.71 0.31
N LEU A 124 5.17 7.02 0.08
CA LEU A 124 6.19 7.83 0.74
C LEU A 124 5.91 8.02 2.24
N ALA A 125 4.65 8.24 2.62
CA ALA A 125 4.25 8.30 4.04
C ALA A 125 4.51 6.97 4.78
N HIS A 126 4.43 5.84 4.07
CA HIS A 126 4.61 4.50 4.63
C HIS A 126 5.95 3.86 4.26
N ARG A 127 6.93 4.64 3.74
CA ARG A 127 8.18 4.13 3.18
C ARG A 127 8.98 3.22 4.11
N SER A 128 8.96 3.50 5.42
CA SER A 128 9.64 2.64 6.40
C SER A 128 9.04 1.23 6.47
N VAL A 129 7.71 1.10 6.45
CA VAL A 129 7.05 -0.22 6.46
C VAL A 129 7.22 -0.92 5.12
N ILE A 130 7.13 -0.18 4.01
CA ILE A 130 7.36 -0.71 2.66
C ILE A 130 8.79 -1.22 2.52
N ARG A 131 9.78 -0.48 3.02
CA ARG A 131 11.17 -0.92 3.05
C ARG A 131 11.34 -2.25 3.79
N ILE A 132 10.74 -2.37 4.99
CA ILE A 132 10.76 -3.63 5.75
C ILE A 132 10.10 -4.75 4.92
N LEU A 133 8.94 -4.51 4.33
CA LEU A 133 8.21 -5.48 3.55
C LEU A 133 9.01 -5.98 2.33
N VAL A 134 9.61 -5.06 1.56
CA VAL A 134 10.44 -5.40 0.40
C VAL A 134 11.65 -6.23 0.84
N PHE A 135 12.36 -5.80 1.86
CA PHE A 135 13.55 -6.49 2.38
C PHE A 135 13.24 -7.90 2.89
N GLU A 136 12.22 -8.02 3.72
CA GLU A 136 11.84 -9.31 4.31
C GLU A 136 11.24 -10.26 3.27
N SER A 137 10.60 -9.73 2.22
CA SER A 137 10.04 -10.55 1.14
C SER A 137 11.11 -11.29 0.30
N LEU A 138 12.31 -10.73 0.21
CA LEU A 138 13.43 -11.31 -0.54
C LEU A 138 14.25 -12.30 0.28
N LYS A 139 14.11 -12.30 1.59
CA LYS A 139 14.83 -13.21 2.48
C LYS A 139 14.20 -14.61 2.53
N ASN A 140 15.02 -15.62 2.78
CA ASN A 140 14.53 -16.95 3.12
C ASN A 140 14.10 -16.98 4.60
N GLY A 141 12.82 -16.72 4.88
CA GLY A 141 12.28 -16.63 6.24
C GLY A 141 10.75 -16.64 6.23
N LYS A 142 10.17 -16.37 7.39
CA LYS A 142 8.70 -16.34 7.58
C LYS A 142 7.99 -15.35 6.62
N TYR A 143 8.66 -14.28 6.25
CA TYR A 143 8.11 -13.22 5.39
C TYR A 143 8.52 -13.34 3.92
N LYS A 144 9.14 -14.45 3.52
CA LYS A 144 9.41 -14.72 2.12
C LYS A 144 8.15 -14.56 1.30
N ASN A 145 8.24 -13.80 0.22
CA ASN A 145 7.12 -13.50 -0.67
C ASN A 145 5.98 -12.69 -0.02
N ALA A 146 6.18 -12.06 1.14
CA ALA A 146 5.12 -11.30 1.82
C ALA A 146 4.58 -10.13 0.96
N ILE A 147 5.37 -9.61 0.02
CA ILE A 147 4.95 -8.60 -0.95
C ILE A 147 3.77 -9.09 -1.81
N PHE A 148 3.68 -10.41 -2.07
CA PHE A 148 2.59 -10.99 -2.84
C PHE A 148 1.26 -11.06 -2.06
N ARG A 149 1.25 -10.75 -0.75
CA ARG A 149 -0.02 -10.57 -0.02
C ARG A 149 -0.87 -9.46 -0.63
N PHE A 150 -0.24 -8.49 -1.30
CA PHE A 150 -0.92 -7.46 -2.08
C PHE A 150 -1.76 -8.05 -3.23
N LEU A 151 -1.32 -9.12 -3.87
CA LEU A 151 -2.08 -9.79 -4.92
C LEU A 151 -3.44 -10.28 -4.43
N ASN A 152 -3.53 -10.66 -3.15
CA ASN A 152 -4.80 -11.07 -2.55
C ASN A 152 -5.79 -9.90 -2.48
N LEU A 153 -5.32 -8.65 -2.37
CA LEU A 153 -6.18 -7.46 -2.41
C LEU A 153 -6.73 -7.21 -3.82
N LEU A 154 -5.94 -7.55 -4.86
CA LEU A 154 -6.36 -7.47 -6.26
C LEU A 154 -7.28 -8.64 -6.65
N HIS A 155 -7.17 -9.78 -5.94
CA HIS A 155 -7.94 -11.00 -6.18
C HIS A 155 -9.13 -11.16 -5.23
N ASP A 156 -9.24 -10.32 -4.20
CA ASP A 156 -10.36 -10.47 -3.26
C ASP A 156 -11.65 -10.26 -4.05
N LYS A 157 -12.16 -11.42 -4.48
CA LYS A 157 -13.44 -11.57 -5.16
C LYS A 157 -14.46 -11.02 -4.17
N GLY A 158 -14.67 -9.73 -4.30
CA GLY A 158 -15.45 -8.84 -3.46
C GLY A 158 -16.41 -9.53 -2.52
N LYS A 159 -16.16 -9.38 -1.24
CA LYS A 159 -17.17 -9.60 -0.20
C LYS A 159 -18.27 -8.52 -0.26
N GLU A 160 -18.17 -7.56 -1.16
CA GLU A 160 -19.23 -6.61 -1.46
C GLU A 160 -20.03 -7.09 -2.68
N PRO A 161 -21.31 -7.48 -2.50
CA PRO A 161 -22.14 -8.06 -3.55
C PRO A 161 -22.31 -7.18 -4.81
N ASP A 162 -22.20 -5.86 -4.66
CA ASP A 162 -22.46 -4.91 -5.74
C ASP A 162 -21.30 -4.73 -6.72
N SER A 163 -20.04 -4.77 -6.25
CA SER A 163 -18.89 -4.55 -7.13
C SER A 163 -18.55 -5.80 -7.96
N THR A 164 -18.76 -6.99 -7.41
CA THR A 164 -18.55 -8.28 -8.09
C THR A 164 -19.56 -8.54 -9.18
N ASN A 165 -20.83 -8.12 -9.00
CA ASN A 165 -21.86 -8.37 -10.01
C ASN A 165 -21.65 -7.53 -11.27
N ILE A 166 -21.16 -6.29 -11.15
CA ILE A 166 -20.94 -5.42 -12.31
C ILE A 166 -19.69 -5.86 -13.11
N LEU A 167 -18.64 -6.29 -12.43
CA LEU A 167 -17.42 -6.80 -13.05
C LEU A 167 -17.56 -8.27 -13.53
N ASN A 168 -18.49 -9.05 -12.96
CA ASN A 168 -18.76 -10.43 -13.34
C ASN A 168 -19.89 -10.58 -14.39
N THR A 169 -20.71 -9.57 -14.64
CA THR A 169 -21.72 -9.59 -15.71
C THR A 169 -21.10 -9.42 -17.10
N ASP A 170 -19.87 -8.88 -17.18
CA ASP A 170 -19.10 -8.88 -18.41
C ASP A 170 -18.16 -10.10 -18.39
N THR A 171 -18.54 -11.17 -19.10
CA THR A 171 -17.72 -12.40 -19.28
C THR A 171 -16.38 -12.08 -19.94
N ASP A 172 -16.23 -10.91 -20.53
CA ASP A 172 -15.02 -10.44 -21.22
C ASP A 172 -14.08 -9.64 -20.31
N PHE A 173 -14.53 -9.24 -19.10
CA PHE A 173 -13.65 -8.77 -18.03
C PHE A 173 -12.92 -9.93 -17.32
N LYS A 174 -12.60 -10.99 -18.06
CA LYS A 174 -11.65 -11.98 -17.60
C LYS A 174 -10.33 -11.28 -17.36
N TYR A 175 -9.83 -11.40 -16.15
CA TYR A 175 -8.49 -10.99 -15.77
C TYR A 175 -7.50 -11.48 -16.82
N ASN A 176 -7.17 -10.60 -17.77
CA ASN A 176 -6.11 -10.87 -18.71
C ASN A 176 -4.81 -10.94 -17.93
N VAL A 177 -4.08 -12.05 -18.06
CA VAL A 177 -2.80 -12.27 -17.39
C VAL A 177 -1.85 -11.10 -17.63
N ASP A 178 -1.87 -10.52 -18.84
CA ASP A 178 -1.03 -9.38 -19.21
C ASP A 178 -1.36 -8.13 -18.40
N ASN A 179 -2.64 -7.83 -18.19
CA ASN A 179 -3.08 -6.73 -17.33
C ASN A 179 -2.62 -6.90 -15.89
N PHE A 180 -2.64 -8.15 -15.41
CA PHE A 180 -2.23 -8.47 -14.05
C PHE A 180 -0.73 -8.31 -13.87
N VAL A 181 0.05 -8.84 -14.81
CA VAL A 181 1.50 -8.69 -14.87
C VAL A 181 1.88 -7.21 -14.99
N PHE A 182 1.21 -6.48 -15.88
CA PHE A 182 1.45 -5.05 -16.07
C PHE A 182 1.19 -4.26 -14.80
N LYS A 183 0.01 -4.40 -14.17
CA LYS A 183 -0.34 -3.70 -12.93
C LYS A 183 0.63 -3.99 -11.80
N PHE A 184 1.07 -5.24 -11.67
CA PHE A 184 2.00 -5.61 -10.61
C PHE A 184 3.42 -5.10 -10.88
N PHE A 185 4.01 -5.46 -12.02
CA PHE A 185 5.43 -5.20 -12.29
C PHE A 185 5.71 -3.78 -12.77
N PHE A 186 4.79 -3.13 -13.48
CA PHE A 186 4.98 -1.79 -14.02
C PHE A 186 4.24 -0.72 -13.21
N GLY A 187 3.17 -1.06 -12.50
CA GLY A 187 2.46 -0.15 -11.64
C GLY A 187 2.95 -0.22 -10.18
N PHE A 188 2.77 -1.36 -9.55
CA PHE A 188 2.93 -1.52 -8.11
C PHE A 188 4.40 -1.61 -7.66
N ILE A 189 5.20 -2.47 -8.28
CA ILE A 189 6.60 -2.67 -7.91
C ILE A 189 7.43 -1.39 -8.02
N PRO A 190 7.31 -0.54 -9.06
CA PRO A 190 8.03 0.73 -9.13
C PRO A 190 7.71 1.67 -7.95
N LEU A 191 6.44 1.78 -7.56
CA LEU A 191 6.01 2.58 -6.41
C LEU A 191 6.65 2.10 -5.11
N PHE A 192 6.63 0.78 -4.87
CA PHE A 192 7.21 0.18 -3.68
C PHE A 192 8.72 0.32 -3.62
N ASN A 193 9.39 0.10 -4.75
CA ASN A 193 10.84 0.29 -4.83
C ASN A 193 11.21 1.77 -4.65
N PHE A 194 10.46 2.69 -5.26
CA PHE A 194 10.68 4.12 -5.05
C PHE A 194 10.61 4.48 -3.57
N ALA A 195 9.56 4.04 -2.87
CA ALA A 195 9.42 4.27 -1.43
C ALA A 195 10.53 3.59 -0.60
N ALA A 196 10.87 2.34 -0.93
CA ALA A 196 11.87 1.56 -0.18
C ALA A 196 13.28 2.15 -0.27
N TYR A 197 13.64 2.78 -1.39
CA TYR A 197 14.97 3.36 -1.63
C TYR A 197 14.99 4.89 -1.57
N TYR A 198 13.87 5.52 -1.25
CA TYR A 198 13.70 6.98 -1.33
C TYR A 198 14.78 7.75 -0.56
N ASP A 199 14.94 7.46 0.72
CA ASP A 199 15.85 8.20 1.60
C ASP A 199 17.32 8.01 1.18
N GLU A 200 17.71 6.79 0.82
CA GLU A 200 19.07 6.48 0.35
C GLU A 200 19.37 7.10 -1.02
N TYR A 201 18.39 7.07 -1.91
CA TYR A 201 18.55 7.67 -3.23
C TYR A 201 18.68 9.19 -3.14
N ALA A 202 17.82 9.86 -2.37
CA ALA A 202 17.91 11.30 -2.13
C ALA A 202 19.28 11.69 -1.56
N LYS A 203 19.75 10.95 -0.56
CA LYS A 203 21.09 11.16 0.05
C LYS A 203 22.23 10.94 -0.94
N SER A 204 22.17 9.89 -1.74
CA SER A 204 23.26 9.50 -2.66
C SER A 204 23.32 10.36 -3.91
N SER A 205 22.15 10.79 -4.43
CA SER A 205 22.06 11.63 -5.64
C SER A 205 22.23 13.13 -5.34
N GLY A 206 22.04 13.55 -4.09
CA GLY A 206 21.98 14.98 -3.73
C GLY A 206 20.71 15.69 -4.21
N ILE A 207 19.74 14.96 -4.78
CA ILE A 207 18.46 15.51 -5.22
C ILE A 207 17.56 15.72 -3.99
N GLY A 208 17.01 16.94 -3.86
CA GLY A 208 16.07 17.24 -2.79
C GLY A 208 14.78 16.41 -2.88
N GLU A 209 14.21 16.06 -1.73
CA GLU A 209 13.03 15.20 -1.63
C GLU A 209 11.84 15.68 -2.50
N ARG A 210 11.60 17.00 -2.52
CA ARG A 210 10.51 17.59 -3.33
C ARG A 210 10.72 17.36 -4.83
N GLU A 211 11.95 17.56 -5.32
CA GLU A 211 12.26 17.35 -6.73
C GLU A 211 12.27 15.87 -7.10
N LEU A 212 12.76 15.02 -6.21
CA LEU A 212 12.73 13.58 -6.41
C LEU A 212 11.30 13.05 -6.56
N ARG A 213 10.37 13.48 -5.67
CA ARG A 213 8.95 13.15 -5.77
C ARG A 213 8.35 13.64 -7.09
N ALA A 214 8.58 14.91 -7.44
CA ALA A 214 8.04 15.50 -8.66
C ALA A 214 8.59 14.80 -9.91
N SER A 215 9.87 14.47 -9.92
CA SER A 215 10.51 13.76 -11.03
C SER A 215 9.95 12.34 -11.20
N PHE A 216 9.76 11.62 -10.08
CA PHE A 216 9.14 10.30 -10.12
C PHE A 216 7.72 10.37 -10.70
N MET A 217 6.90 11.34 -10.26
CA MET A 217 5.55 11.55 -10.82
C MET A 217 5.57 11.76 -12.32
N ARG A 218 6.39 12.71 -12.82
CA ARG A 218 6.51 12.95 -14.27
C ARG A 218 6.91 11.72 -15.10
N CYS A 219 7.68 10.81 -14.51
CA CYS A 219 8.04 9.55 -15.16
C CYS A 219 6.92 8.52 -15.07
N TYR A 220 6.27 8.42 -13.90
CA TYR A 220 5.24 7.45 -13.63
C TYR A 220 3.95 7.69 -14.43
N GLU A 221 3.59 8.95 -14.65
CA GLU A 221 2.45 9.37 -15.50
C GLU A 221 2.61 8.98 -16.98
N LYS A 222 3.85 8.74 -17.42
CA LYS A 222 4.15 8.36 -18.81
C LYS A 222 4.14 6.84 -19.05
N MET A 223 4.01 6.06 -17.98
CA MET A 223 3.96 4.60 -18.04
C MET A 223 2.54 4.11 -18.29
#